data_cb9ead2b29178968fb283b804d6a7adf
#
_entry.id   cb9ead2b29178968fb283b804d6a7adf
#
_cell.length_a   1.000
_cell.length_b   1.000
_cell.length_c   1.000
_cell.angle_alpha   90.00
_cell.angle_beta   90.00
_cell.angle_gamma   90.00
#
_symmetry.space_group_name_H-M   'P 1'
#
loop_
_entity.id
_entity.type
_entity.pdbx_description
1 polymer ?
#
loop_
_entity_poly.entity_id
_entity_poly.type
_entity_poly.pdbx_seq_one_letter_code
_entity_poly.pdbx_strand_id
1 'polypeptide(L)'
;MHIQTIQMQTNERPLEGKLSVFEGSGHDLPFDIKRIYYIYEVPRGVMRGGHAHKKLRQLLWCPYGRIRIRLDDGHEKAEVLLDTPNKGLVVEHNMWREMLWEKENSVLCVAASEFYEESDYIRDYRQFLRFVREQEERA
;
A
#
# COMPACT_ATOMS: atom_id res chain seq x y z
N MET A 1 -3.76 -9.75 12.86
CA MET A 1 -3.31 -9.23 11.55
C MET A 1 -1.83 -8.90 11.62
N HIS A 2 -1.09 -9.37 10.63
CA HIS A 2 0.34 -9.05 10.53
C HIS A 2 0.52 -7.82 9.63
N ILE A 3 1.13 -6.77 10.18
CA ILE A 3 1.46 -5.56 9.43
C ILE A 3 2.96 -5.59 9.12
N GLN A 4 3.29 -5.54 7.84
CA GLN A 4 4.67 -5.54 7.38
C GLN A 4 5.06 -4.16 6.87
N THR A 5 5.98 -3.51 7.57
CA THR A 5 6.57 -2.25 7.11
C THR A 5 8.02 -2.50 6.71
N ILE A 6 8.50 -1.68 5.77
CA ILE A 6 9.88 -1.72 5.31
C ILE A 6 10.50 -0.36 5.59
N GLN A 7 11.63 -0.36 6.29
CA GLN A 7 12.44 0.84 6.44
C GLN A 7 13.40 0.87 5.26
N MET A 8 13.20 1.81 4.35
CA MET A 8 14.08 1.95 3.19
C MET A 8 15.47 2.36 3.64
N GLN A 9 16.48 1.80 2.99
CA GLN A 9 17.85 2.18 3.23
C GLN A 9 18.04 3.62 2.78
N THR A 10 18.56 4.47 3.67
CA THR A 10 18.67 5.90 3.43
C THR A 10 20.11 6.37 3.61
N ASN A 11 20.63 7.07 2.61
CA ASN A 11 21.93 7.70 2.65
C ASN A 11 21.75 9.21 2.72
N GLU A 12 22.44 9.84 3.67
CA GLU A 12 22.40 11.29 3.85
C GLU A 12 23.77 11.88 3.61
N ARG A 13 23.82 12.98 2.84
CA ARG A 13 25.03 13.78 2.64
C ARG A 13 24.77 15.21 3.06
N PRO A 14 25.65 15.81 3.86
CA PRO A 14 25.49 17.20 4.25
C PRO A 14 25.35 18.11 3.02
N LEU A 15 24.35 18.98 3.04
CA LEU A 15 24.02 19.95 2.00
C LEU A 15 23.53 19.32 0.68
N GLU A 16 23.47 17.99 0.56
CA GLU A 16 23.02 17.31 -0.65
C GLU A 16 21.71 16.52 -0.43
N GLY A 17 21.26 16.41 0.82
CA GLY A 17 20.00 15.75 1.14
C GLY A 17 20.12 14.24 1.37
N LYS A 18 19.00 13.54 1.18
CA LYS A 18 18.87 12.13 1.50
C LYS A 18 18.42 11.35 0.26
N LEU A 19 18.94 10.15 0.12
CA LEU A 19 18.53 9.21 -0.91
C LEU A 19 18.02 7.94 -0.23
N SER A 20 16.80 7.53 -0.54
CA SER A 20 16.24 6.29 -0.02
C SER A 20 16.01 5.30 -1.14
N VAL A 21 16.29 4.03 -0.89
CA VAL A 21 16.20 2.98 -1.89
C VAL A 21 15.56 1.74 -1.30
N PHE A 22 14.79 1.03 -2.11
CA PHE A 22 14.39 -0.35 -1.85
C PHE A 22 14.54 -1.14 -3.15
N GLU A 23 14.74 -2.44 -3.01
CA GLU A 23 14.94 -3.32 -4.13
C GLU A 23 13.91 -4.45 -4.10
N GLY A 24 13.47 -4.88 -5.28
CA GLY A 24 12.49 -5.94 -5.42
C GLY A 24 13.12 -7.32 -5.52
N SER A 25 12.34 -8.27 -6.05
CA SER A 25 12.81 -9.63 -6.41
C SER A 25 13.46 -10.37 -5.24
N GLY A 26 12.86 -10.28 -4.04
CA GLY A 26 13.33 -10.99 -2.86
C GLY A 26 14.44 -10.33 -2.07
N HIS A 27 14.85 -9.10 -2.45
CA HIS A 27 15.77 -8.30 -1.65
C HIS A 27 15.02 -7.62 -0.50
N ASP A 28 14.49 -6.41 -0.72
CA ASP A 28 13.68 -5.72 0.28
C ASP A 28 12.21 -6.12 0.19
N LEU A 29 11.73 -6.39 -1.03
CA LEU A 29 10.36 -6.78 -1.30
C LEU A 29 10.26 -8.26 -1.62
N PRO A 30 9.20 -8.93 -1.14
CA PRO A 30 8.99 -10.35 -1.40
C PRO A 30 8.36 -10.64 -2.78
N PHE A 31 8.36 -9.69 -3.70
CA PHE A 31 7.79 -9.87 -5.04
C PHE A 31 8.56 -9.06 -6.08
N ASP A 32 8.40 -9.43 -7.36
CA ASP A 32 8.91 -8.67 -8.48
C ASP A 32 8.00 -7.48 -8.76
N ILE A 33 8.58 -6.33 -9.03
CA ILE A 33 7.83 -5.13 -9.35
C ILE A 33 7.53 -5.11 -10.85
N LYS A 34 6.26 -5.16 -11.20
CA LYS A 34 5.82 -5.08 -12.60
C LYS A 34 5.29 -3.71 -12.98
N ARG A 35 4.88 -2.90 -11.99
CA ARG A 35 4.24 -1.62 -12.24
C ARG A 35 4.50 -0.68 -11.08
N ILE A 36 4.72 0.59 -11.41
CA ILE A 36 4.79 1.66 -10.41
C ILE A 36 3.80 2.72 -10.83
N TYR A 37 3.02 3.21 -9.87
CA TYR A 37 2.16 4.37 -10.09
C TYR A 37 2.17 5.26 -8.85
N TYR A 38 1.70 6.49 -9.01
CA TYR A 38 1.59 7.39 -7.87
C TYR A 38 0.37 8.28 -8.04
N ILE A 39 -0.16 8.70 -6.90
CA ILE A 39 -1.38 9.51 -6.79
C ILE A 39 -1.01 10.82 -6.14
N TYR A 40 -1.38 11.93 -6.78
CA TYR A 40 -0.97 13.25 -6.33
C TYR A 40 -2.07 14.28 -6.60
N GLU A 41 -1.91 15.47 -6.05
CA GLU A 41 -2.89 16.56 -6.15
C GLU A 41 -4.25 16.17 -5.58
N VAL A 42 -4.23 15.36 -4.52
CA VAL A 42 -5.46 14.97 -3.81
C VAL A 42 -5.70 15.98 -2.69
N PRO A 43 -6.90 16.56 -2.60
CA PRO A 43 -7.22 17.49 -1.53
C PRO A 43 -7.18 16.82 -0.15
N ARG A 44 -6.81 17.61 0.85
CA ARG A 44 -6.84 17.14 2.25
C ARG A 44 -8.24 16.65 2.61
N GLY A 45 -8.29 15.53 3.32
CA GLY A 45 -9.54 14.94 3.80
C GLY A 45 -10.19 13.96 2.84
N VAL A 46 -9.64 13.81 1.63
CA VAL A 46 -10.18 12.86 0.65
C VAL A 46 -9.73 11.44 0.99
N MET A 47 -10.68 10.51 0.94
CA MET A 47 -10.47 9.07 1.09
C MET A 47 -10.46 8.44 -0.29
N ARG A 48 -9.41 7.67 -0.59
CA ARG A 48 -9.31 6.88 -1.81
C ARG A 48 -9.18 5.40 -1.46
N GLY A 49 -9.11 4.55 -2.48
CA GLY A 49 -9.07 3.11 -2.28
C GLY A 49 -10.49 2.54 -2.20
N GLY A 50 -10.79 1.82 -1.11
CA GLY A 50 -12.08 1.15 -0.97
C GLY A 50 -12.14 -0.08 -1.87
N HIS A 51 -11.08 -0.89 -1.83
CA HIS A 51 -11.01 -2.12 -2.62
C HIS A 51 -10.00 -3.10 -2.02
N ALA A 52 -10.05 -4.31 -2.53
CA ALA A 52 -9.05 -5.34 -2.27
C ALA A 52 -8.61 -5.96 -3.59
N HIS A 53 -7.57 -6.76 -3.55
CA HIS A 53 -7.05 -7.48 -4.71
C HIS A 53 -7.00 -8.97 -4.43
N LYS A 54 -7.27 -9.77 -5.44
CA LYS A 54 -7.23 -11.24 -5.33
C LYS A 54 -5.82 -11.78 -5.40
N LYS A 55 -4.95 -11.16 -6.20
CA LYS A 55 -3.58 -11.61 -6.45
C LYS A 55 -2.54 -10.54 -6.17
N LEU A 56 -2.83 -9.31 -6.53
CA LEU A 56 -1.86 -8.21 -6.52
C LEU A 56 -1.39 -7.91 -5.10
N ARG A 57 -0.08 -7.74 -4.97
CA ARG A 57 0.59 -7.30 -3.76
C ARG A 57 1.22 -5.95 -4.03
N GLN A 58 1.31 -5.11 -3.03
CA GLN A 58 1.78 -3.74 -3.21
C GLN A 58 2.75 -3.32 -2.11
N LEU A 59 3.64 -2.42 -2.47
CA LEU A 59 4.37 -1.60 -1.51
C LEU A 59 3.88 -0.16 -1.67
N LEU A 60 3.43 0.44 -0.58
CA LEU A 60 2.98 1.82 -0.52
C LEU A 60 4.00 2.65 0.24
N TRP A 61 4.32 3.86 -0.26
CA TRP A 61 5.12 4.82 0.50
C TRP A 61 4.70 6.24 0.13
N CYS A 62 4.98 7.17 1.05
CA CYS A 62 4.56 8.56 0.92
C CYS A 62 5.81 9.46 0.90
N PRO A 63 6.35 9.78 -0.28
CA PRO A 63 7.57 10.60 -0.36
C PRO A 63 7.38 12.04 0.12
N TYR A 64 6.15 12.54 0.11
CA TYR A 64 5.82 13.85 0.65
C TYR A 64 4.43 13.81 1.27
N GLY A 65 4.31 14.29 2.51
CA GLY A 65 3.03 14.51 3.13
C GLY A 65 2.68 13.51 4.22
N ARG A 66 1.38 13.26 4.38
CA ARG A 66 0.87 12.35 5.40
C ARG A 66 -0.40 11.69 4.91
N ILE A 67 -0.37 10.36 4.84
CA ILE A 67 -1.48 9.54 4.37
C ILE A 67 -1.70 8.42 5.38
N ARG A 68 -2.93 8.29 5.84
CA ARG A 68 -3.32 7.21 6.75
C ARG A 68 -3.89 6.06 5.94
N ILE A 69 -3.29 4.89 6.09
CA ILE A 69 -3.73 3.68 5.40
C ILE A 69 -4.53 2.85 6.38
N ARG A 70 -5.77 2.54 6.02
CA ARG A 70 -6.64 1.66 6.79
C ARG A 70 -6.66 0.30 6.11
N LEU A 71 -6.41 -0.74 6.89
CA LEU A 71 -6.35 -2.12 6.42
C LEU A 71 -7.40 -2.96 7.13
N ASP A 72 -7.99 -3.91 6.40
CA ASP A 72 -9.02 -4.79 6.91
C ASP A 72 -8.84 -6.15 6.23
N ASP A 73 -8.56 -7.19 7.02
CA ASP A 73 -8.37 -8.55 6.48
C ASP A 73 -9.66 -9.39 6.49
N GLY A 74 -10.78 -8.77 6.84
CA GLY A 74 -12.06 -9.44 6.98
C GLY A 74 -12.38 -9.87 8.41
N HIS A 75 -11.42 -9.78 9.31
CA HIS A 75 -11.57 -10.11 10.74
C HIS A 75 -11.10 -8.97 11.62
N GLU A 76 -9.91 -8.45 11.34
CA GLU A 76 -9.29 -7.38 12.11
C GLU A 76 -9.05 -6.17 11.22
N LYS A 77 -8.97 -5.01 11.86
CA LYS A 77 -8.67 -3.73 11.21
C LYS A 77 -7.42 -3.13 11.84
N ALA A 78 -6.64 -2.45 11.03
CA ALA A 78 -5.45 -1.76 11.48
C ALA A 78 -5.26 -0.46 10.70
N GLU A 79 -4.49 0.45 11.26
CA GLU A 79 -4.12 1.68 10.58
C GLU A 79 -2.60 1.85 10.59
N VAL A 80 -2.07 2.36 9.50
CA VAL A 80 -0.65 2.70 9.38
C VAL A 80 -0.55 4.11 8.86
N LEU A 81 0.22 4.95 9.54
CA LEU A 81 0.46 6.31 9.11
C LEU A 81 1.74 6.37 8.28
N LEU A 82 1.61 6.84 7.04
CA LEU A 82 2.76 7.08 6.17
C LEU A 82 3.05 8.58 6.19
N ASP A 83 4.03 8.99 6.99
CA ASP A 83 4.39 10.40 7.18
C ASP A 83 5.89 10.65 7.08
N THR A 84 6.67 9.64 6.72
CA THR A 84 8.11 9.77 6.46
C THR A 84 8.45 9.17 5.10
N PRO A 85 9.34 9.80 4.31
CA PRO A 85 9.59 9.37 2.93
C PRO A 85 10.17 7.96 2.79
N ASN A 86 10.84 7.45 3.82
CA ASN A 86 11.57 6.18 3.75
C ASN A 86 10.85 5.00 4.42
N LYS A 87 9.59 5.17 4.76
CA LYS A 87 8.78 4.09 5.33
C LYS A 87 7.86 3.51 4.27
N GLY A 88 7.96 2.21 4.04
CA GLY A 88 7.09 1.48 3.14
C GLY A 88 6.14 0.56 3.88
N LEU A 89 4.96 0.35 3.32
CA LEU A 89 3.96 -0.58 3.84
C LEU A 89 3.68 -1.64 2.78
N VAL A 90 3.88 -2.91 3.12
CA VAL A 90 3.51 -4.01 2.25
C VAL A 90 2.04 -4.33 2.47
N VAL A 91 1.25 -4.30 1.39
CA VAL A 91 -0.16 -4.69 1.44
C VAL A 91 -0.32 -5.96 0.62
N GLU A 92 -0.66 -7.04 1.30
CA GLU A 92 -0.84 -8.34 0.69
C GLU A 92 -2.17 -8.42 -0.07
N HIS A 93 -2.31 -9.45 -0.91
CA HIS A 93 -3.60 -9.76 -1.53
C HIS A 93 -4.63 -10.10 -0.45
N ASN A 94 -5.90 -10.05 -0.79
CA ASN A 94 -7.01 -10.32 0.14
C ASN A 94 -7.05 -9.35 1.32
N MET A 95 -6.62 -8.13 1.10
CA MET A 95 -6.61 -7.07 2.11
C MET A 95 -7.39 -5.87 1.58
N TRP A 96 -8.46 -5.54 2.25
CA TRP A 96 -9.21 -4.31 1.95
C TRP A 96 -8.40 -3.12 2.42
N ARG A 97 -8.32 -2.07 1.60
CA ARG A 97 -7.57 -0.86 1.95
C ARG A 97 -8.34 0.39 1.61
N GLU A 98 -8.15 1.38 2.45
CA GLU A 98 -8.61 2.75 2.24
C GLU A 98 -7.46 3.67 2.61
N MET A 99 -7.32 4.78 1.88
CA MET A 99 -6.24 5.73 2.08
C MET A 99 -6.81 7.12 2.29
N LEU A 100 -6.51 7.73 3.44
CA LEU A 100 -6.97 9.06 3.80
C LEU A 100 -5.83 10.06 3.67
N TRP A 101 -6.02 11.05 2.82
CA TRP A 101 -5.06 12.15 2.66
C TRP A 101 -5.23 13.12 3.82
N GLU A 102 -4.27 13.12 4.76
CA GLU A 102 -4.31 13.97 5.96
C GLU A 102 -3.59 15.29 5.78
N LYS A 103 -2.80 15.43 4.73
CA LYS A 103 -2.08 16.66 4.40
C LYS A 103 -2.26 16.98 2.93
N GLU A 104 -2.47 18.26 2.62
CA GLU A 104 -2.58 18.74 1.25
C GLU A 104 -1.35 18.38 0.43
N ASN A 105 -1.54 18.03 -0.82
CA ASN A 105 -0.47 17.69 -1.76
C ASN A 105 0.39 16.47 -1.38
N SER A 106 -0.08 15.63 -0.46
CA SER A 106 0.62 14.38 -0.18
C SER A 106 0.67 13.52 -1.44
N VAL A 107 1.76 12.79 -1.60
CA VAL A 107 1.96 11.90 -2.74
C VAL A 107 2.00 10.47 -2.23
N LEU A 108 1.18 9.60 -2.81
CA LEU A 108 1.23 8.17 -2.54
C LEU A 108 1.87 7.47 -3.74
N CYS A 109 2.98 6.78 -3.49
CA CYS A 109 3.63 5.95 -4.50
C CYS A 109 3.34 4.48 -4.21
N VAL A 110 3.17 3.71 -5.27
CA VAL A 110 2.82 2.29 -5.18
C VAL A 110 3.66 1.49 -6.17
N ALA A 111 4.35 0.46 -5.65
CA ALA A 111 5.00 -0.56 -6.46
C ALA A 111 4.14 -1.82 -6.41
N ALA A 112 3.77 -2.36 -7.55
CA ALA A 112 2.80 -3.45 -7.66
C ALA A 112 3.40 -4.69 -8.29
N SER A 113 2.99 -5.86 -7.78
CA SER A 113 3.46 -7.16 -8.23
C SER A 113 2.86 -7.61 -9.56
N GLU A 114 1.78 -6.96 -10.01
CA GLU A 114 1.05 -7.36 -11.21
C GLU A 114 0.76 -6.16 -12.10
N PHE A 115 0.56 -6.41 -13.40
CA PHE A 115 0.03 -5.42 -14.31
C PHE A 115 -1.42 -5.09 -13.93
N TYR A 116 -1.93 -3.98 -14.42
CA TYR A 116 -3.31 -3.62 -14.16
C TYR A 116 -4.26 -4.66 -14.73
N GLU A 117 -5.18 -5.12 -13.90
CA GLU A 117 -6.20 -6.10 -14.28
C GLU A 117 -7.46 -5.81 -13.48
N GLU A 118 -8.53 -5.34 -14.14
CA GLU A 118 -9.77 -5.01 -13.45
C GLU A 118 -10.40 -6.22 -12.75
N SER A 119 -10.27 -7.40 -13.33
CA SER A 119 -10.82 -8.63 -12.75
C SER A 119 -10.17 -9.03 -11.42
N ASP A 120 -9.00 -8.45 -11.10
CA ASP A 120 -8.32 -8.69 -9.83
C ASP A 120 -8.90 -7.86 -8.68
N TYR A 121 -9.66 -6.80 -9.00
CA TYR A 121 -10.23 -5.90 -7.99
C TYR A 121 -11.49 -6.46 -7.37
N ILE A 122 -11.65 -6.24 -6.08
CA ILE A 122 -12.90 -6.40 -5.35
C ILE A 122 -13.24 -5.02 -4.80
N ARG A 123 -14.29 -4.39 -5.35
CA ARG A 123 -14.61 -2.99 -5.03
C ARG A 123 -15.81 -2.85 -4.10
N ASP A 124 -16.49 -3.95 -3.78
CA ASP A 124 -17.61 -3.98 -2.85
C ASP A 124 -17.19 -4.70 -1.57
N TYR A 125 -17.39 -4.04 -0.43
CA TYR A 125 -16.93 -4.57 0.86
C TYR A 125 -17.61 -5.89 1.22
N ARG A 126 -18.90 -6.04 0.90
CA ARG A 126 -19.61 -7.30 1.18
C ARG A 126 -19.07 -8.44 0.31
N GLN A 127 -18.74 -8.15 -0.94
CA GLN A 127 -18.08 -9.13 -1.80
C GLN A 127 -16.73 -9.51 -1.26
N PHE A 128 -15.98 -8.54 -0.73
CA PHE A 128 -14.70 -8.80 -0.08
C PHE A 128 -14.85 -9.77 1.09
N LEU A 129 -15.83 -9.53 1.97
CA LEU A 129 -16.05 -10.41 3.11
C LEU A 129 -16.42 -11.82 2.70
N ARG A 130 -17.25 -11.98 1.65
CA ARG A 130 -17.59 -13.29 1.10
C ARG A 130 -16.37 -13.97 0.50
N PHE A 131 -15.54 -13.21 -0.23
CA PHE A 131 -14.34 -13.75 -0.85
C PHE A 131 -13.36 -14.27 0.21
N VAL A 132 -13.14 -13.52 1.27
CA VAL A 132 -12.28 -13.95 2.38
C VAL A 132 -12.81 -15.25 3.00
N ARG A 133 -14.10 -15.31 3.27
CA ARG A 133 -14.74 -16.51 3.84
C ARG A 133 -14.58 -17.73 2.93
N GLU A 134 -14.79 -17.55 1.63
CA GLU A 134 -14.64 -18.63 0.66
C GLU A 134 -13.19 -19.14 0.59
N GLN A 135 -12.22 -18.23 0.67
CA GLN A 135 -10.81 -18.63 0.69
C GLN A 135 -10.47 -19.45 1.94
N GLU A 136 -11.01 -19.08 3.08
CA GLU A 136 -10.81 -19.81 4.33
C GLU A 136 -11.43 -21.19 4.30
N GLU A 137 -12.62 -21.32 3.71
CA GLU A 137 -13.32 -22.62 3.58
C GLU A 137 -12.58 -23.58 2.66
N ARG A 138 -11.79 -23.05 1.71
CA ARG A 138 -11.00 -23.87 0.78
C ARG A 138 -9.65 -24.28 1.34
N ALA A 139 -9.18 -23.60 2.37
CA ALA A 139 -7.86 -23.84 2.95
C ALA A 139 -7.79 -25.15 3.75
#